data_ced949e1b2f39e12ff55623edae16643
#
_entry.id   ced949e1b2f39e12ff55623edae16643
#
_cell.length_a   1.000
_cell.length_b   1.000
_cell.length_c   1.000
_cell.angle_alpha   90.00
_cell.angle_beta   90.00
_cell.angle_gamma   90.00
#
_symmetry.space_group_name_H-M   'P 1'
#
loop_
_entity.id
_entity.type
_entity.pdbx_description
1 polymer ?
#
loop_
_entity_poly.entity_id
_entity_poly.type
_entity_poly.pdbx_seq_one_letter_code
_entity_poly.pdbx_strand_id
1 'polypeptide(L)'
;TLALSALMIALLYVAAPYIADYYKSPALITPLRFYSLSMLFSAFNSVQVARMQREMRFREMMYCSLAATLIAGTFGIVLAYKGAGLWALVGYYFSHIAVTCIAMFCTDRWIPRGEFSKDSAKRLYGFGLKILASSMITTIYNDIRPLIIGKKFSTADLGYYERGQRFSSTVSINLDTAVQSVMFPVMAQAQDDKKQVRAMLRRAQTMGAFIIFPAMVGMAAVAEPMVRLLLTEKWMPCVIFVQILCIAEMQVPLTSANLVVVKALGRSDILMKQEVLRRVLMIIVLLITVFAFDSVVAIACGFLFSAWLDAFITSIPVKKLLGYGFADQAKDMWRSALAALIMGAAVAALNLLNIPDAAKLVIQIVTGAAVYAAACAVLKVESLMYILNMLRKHRSAEKEGDADAE
;
A
#
# COMPACT_ATOMS: atom_id res chain seq x y z
N THR A 1 26.48 -7.87 4.73
CA THR A 1 25.66 -6.64 4.80
C THR A 1 26.51 -5.41 5.01
N LEU A 2 27.40 -5.34 6.05
CA LEU A 2 28.20 -4.14 6.36
C LEU A 2 29.08 -3.67 5.20
N ALA A 3 29.80 -4.57 4.52
CA ALA A 3 30.63 -4.20 3.37
C ALA A 3 29.81 -3.61 2.22
N LEU A 4 28.63 -4.17 1.96
CA LEU A 4 27.70 -3.63 0.94
C LEU A 4 27.16 -2.27 1.36
N SER A 5 26.79 -2.08 2.62
CA SER A 5 26.33 -0.78 3.14
C SER A 5 27.42 0.27 3.07
N ALA A 6 28.67 -0.07 3.41
CA ALA A 6 29.81 0.85 3.27
C ALA A 6 30.04 1.27 1.81
N LEU A 7 29.94 0.31 0.87
CA LEU A 7 30.02 0.61 -0.56
C LEU A 7 28.90 1.55 -1.01
N MET A 8 27.67 1.29 -0.58
CA MET A 8 26.50 2.13 -0.94
C MET A 8 26.58 3.53 -0.32
N ILE A 9 27.12 3.64 0.91
CA ILE A 9 27.38 4.95 1.53
C ILE A 9 28.42 5.71 0.72
N ALA A 10 29.55 5.09 0.35
CA ALA A 10 30.56 5.73 -0.46
C ALA A 10 30.01 6.16 -1.82
N LEU A 11 29.20 5.32 -2.46
CA LEU A 11 28.56 5.62 -3.73
C LEU A 11 27.58 6.81 -3.59
N LEU A 12 26.74 6.81 -2.57
CA LEU A 12 25.81 7.93 -2.32
C LEU A 12 26.56 9.21 -1.93
N TYR A 13 27.62 9.11 -1.17
CA TYR A 13 28.43 10.27 -0.79
C TYR A 13 29.03 10.98 -2.00
N VAL A 14 29.54 10.21 -2.98
CA VAL A 14 30.07 10.72 -4.26
C VAL A 14 28.92 11.17 -5.18
N ALA A 15 27.80 10.46 -5.21
CA ALA A 15 26.64 10.79 -6.05
C ALA A 15 25.84 12.00 -5.54
N ALA A 16 25.93 12.35 -4.25
CA ALA A 16 25.14 13.43 -3.65
C ALA A 16 25.20 14.77 -4.40
N PRO A 17 26.36 15.29 -4.83
CA PRO A 17 26.41 16.52 -5.61
C PRO A 17 25.73 16.40 -6.97
N TYR A 18 25.89 15.26 -7.67
CA TYR A 18 25.24 15.01 -8.96
C TYR A 18 23.71 14.93 -8.83
N ILE A 19 23.22 14.29 -7.75
CA ILE A 19 21.80 14.23 -7.44
C ILE A 19 21.25 15.65 -7.13
N ALA A 20 21.97 16.43 -6.32
CA ALA A 20 21.57 17.79 -5.96
C ALA A 20 21.53 18.72 -7.19
N ASP A 21 22.50 18.59 -8.10
CA ASP A 21 22.51 19.32 -9.36
C ASP A 21 21.37 18.89 -10.28
N TYR A 22 21.13 17.58 -10.39
CA TYR A 22 20.01 17.04 -11.16
C TYR A 22 18.66 17.62 -10.72
N TYR A 23 18.43 17.78 -9.42
CA TYR A 23 17.22 18.40 -8.87
C TYR A 23 17.30 19.92 -8.69
N LYS A 24 18.41 20.56 -9.13
CA LYS A 24 18.66 22.00 -9.00
C LYS A 24 18.50 22.50 -7.55
N SER A 25 18.88 21.69 -6.57
CA SER A 25 18.75 21.98 -5.14
C SER A 25 20.04 21.65 -4.38
N PRO A 26 21.00 22.58 -4.30
CA PRO A 26 22.27 22.37 -3.58
C PRO A 26 22.07 22.02 -2.09
N ALA A 27 20.95 22.45 -1.50
CA ALA A 27 20.60 22.16 -0.11
C ALA A 27 20.43 20.66 0.19
N LEU A 28 20.32 19.80 -0.83
CA LEU A 28 20.19 18.35 -0.65
C LEU A 28 21.51 17.63 -0.36
N ILE A 29 22.66 18.20 -0.68
CA ILE A 29 23.97 17.52 -0.58
C ILE A 29 24.24 17.03 0.84
N THR A 30 24.20 17.93 1.81
CA THR A 30 24.54 17.61 3.21
C THR A 30 23.51 16.67 3.87
N PRO A 31 22.21 16.87 3.70
CA PRO A 31 21.18 15.93 4.17
C PRO A 31 21.31 14.53 3.59
N LEU A 32 21.59 14.39 2.29
CA LEU A 32 21.78 13.09 1.64
C LEU A 32 23.01 12.35 2.18
N ARG A 33 24.14 13.06 2.33
CA ARG A 33 25.34 12.48 2.91
C ARG A 33 25.14 12.03 4.35
N PHE A 34 24.45 12.85 5.15
CA PHE A 34 24.15 12.48 6.53
C PHE A 34 23.18 11.30 6.62
N TYR A 35 22.11 11.33 5.81
CA TYR A 35 21.13 10.24 5.78
C TYR A 35 21.74 8.92 5.31
N SER A 36 22.73 8.95 4.40
CA SER A 36 23.42 7.72 3.95
C SER A 36 24.05 6.93 5.11
N LEU A 37 24.47 7.61 6.19
CA LEU A 37 25.02 6.94 7.39
C LEU A 37 24.00 6.03 8.09
N SER A 38 22.70 6.28 7.91
CA SER A 38 21.65 5.41 8.44
C SER A 38 21.71 3.97 7.90
N MET A 39 22.34 3.77 6.72
CA MET A 39 22.53 2.44 6.14
C MET A 39 23.41 1.54 7.01
N LEU A 40 24.33 2.10 7.81
CA LEU A 40 25.10 1.30 8.77
C LEU A 40 24.20 0.69 9.85
N PHE A 41 23.33 1.52 10.43
CA PHE A 41 22.36 1.04 11.43
C PHE A 41 21.40 0.02 10.82
N SER A 42 20.94 0.25 9.57
CA SER A 42 20.09 -0.70 8.84
C SER A 42 20.77 -2.03 8.62
N ALA A 43 22.09 -2.03 8.34
CA ALA A 43 22.85 -3.25 8.12
C ALA A 43 22.98 -4.10 9.41
N PHE A 44 23.18 -3.46 10.55
CA PHE A 44 23.16 -4.14 11.86
C PHE A 44 21.75 -4.65 12.18
N ASN A 45 20.74 -3.80 12.01
CA ASN A 45 19.37 -4.12 12.33
C ASN A 45 18.81 -5.28 11.49
N SER A 46 19.24 -5.41 10.21
CA SER A 46 18.75 -6.46 9.31
C SER A 46 18.99 -7.87 9.83
N VAL A 47 20.13 -8.11 10.48
CA VAL A 47 20.48 -9.42 11.04
C VAL A 47 19.66 -9.71 12.30
N GLN A 48 19.49 -8.70 13.18
CA GLN A 48 18.69 -8.83 14.39
C GLN A 48 17.23 -9.09 14.07
N VAL A 49 16.66 -8.35 13.10
CA VAL A 49 15.31 -8.56 12.61
C VAL A 49 15.11 -9.98 12.08
N ALA A 50 16.03 -10.46 11.22
CA ALA A 50 15.95 -11.81 10.67
C ALA A 50 16.01 -12.89 11.75
N ARG A 51 16.83 -12.69 12.79
CA ARG A 51 16.92 -13.60 13.92
C ARG A 51 15.65 -13.60 14.76
N MET A 52 15.16 -12.43 15.17
CA MET A 52 13.92 -12.30 15.96
C MET A 52 12.70 -12.85 15.21
N GLN A 53 12.64 -12.67 13.88
CA GLN A 53 11.60 -13.28 13.03
C GLN A 53 11.71 -14.82 13.02
N ARG A 54 12.92 -15.36 12.93
CA ARG A 54 13.14 -16.82 12.99
C ARG A 54 12.73 -17.40 14.35
N GLU A 55 12.93 -16.65 15.43
CA GLU A 55 12.55 -17.02 16.80
C GLU A 55 11.08 -16.67 17.12
N MET A 56 10.31 -16.13 16.12
CA MET A 56 8.91 -15.73 16.24
C MET A 56 8.64 -14.68 17.33
N ARG A 57 9.64 -13.86 17.66
CA ARG A 57 9.57 -12.83 18.71
C ARG A 57 8.94 -11.53 18.22
N PHE A 58 7.81 -11.62 17.52
CA PHE A 58 7.14 -10.46 16.91
C PHE A 58 6.66 -9.42 17.92
N ARG A 59 6.29 -9.84 19.12
CA ARG A 59 5.84 -8.93 20.18
C ARG A 59 6.95 -7.96 20.61
N GLU A 60 8.15 -8.45 20.76
CA GLU A 60 9.31 -7.63 21.13
C GLU A 60 9.71 -6.69 20.00
N MET A 61 9.69 -7.16 18.75
CA MET A 61 9.91 -6.33 17.57
C MET A 61 8.89 -5.18 17.50
N MET A 62 7.62 -5.45 17.81
CA MET A 62 6.58 -4.42 17.85
C MET A 62 6.89 -3.35 18.91
N TYR A 63 7.29 -3.74 20.13
CA TYR A 63 7.64 -2.76 21.17
C TYR A 63 8.87 -1.92 20.80
N CYS A 64 9.91 -2.54 20.21
CA CYS A 64 11.08 -1.81 19.73
C CYS A 64 10.71 -0.79 18.63
N SER A 65 9.87 -1.18 17.68
CA SER A 65 9.41 -0.30 16.62
C SER A 65 8.52 0.83 17.13
N LEU A 66 7.63 0.54 18.09
CA LEU A 66 6.77 1.54 18.70
C LEU A 66 7.58 2.60 19.48
N ALA A 67 8.53 2.16 20.30
CA ALA A 67 9.44 3.05 21.03
C ALA A 67 10.24 3.93 20.07
N ALA A 68 10.79 3.34 18.99
CA ALA A 68 11.52 4.09 17.98
C ALA A 68 10.64 5.13 17.28
N THR A 69 9.41 4.78 16.94
CA THR A 69 8.46 5.70 16.31
C THR A 69 8.12 6.88 17.23
N LEU A 70 7.88 6.64 18.51
CA LEU A 70 7.56 7.69 19.47
C LEU A 70 8.76 8.62 19.68
N ILE A 71 9.94 8.08 19.91
CA ILE A 71 11.16 8.89 20.15
C ILE A 71 11.52 9.68 18.89
N ALA A 72 11.58 9.04 17.74
CA ALA A 72 11.92 9.69 16.48
C ALA A 72 10.84 10.72 16.07
N GLY A 73 9.56 10.39 16.27
CA GLY A 73 8.45 11.31 16.01
C GLY A 73 8.57 12.59 16.85
N THR A 74 8.78 12.45 18.16
CA THR A 74 8.99 13.59 19.05
C THR A 74 10.21 14.41 18.63
N PHE A 75 11.33 13.76 18.32
CA PHE A 75 12.55 14.43 17.87
C PHE A 75 12.35 15.20 16.57
N GLY A 76 11.70 14.58 15.57
CA GLY A 76 11.38 15.21 14.29
C GLY A 76 10.45 16.42 14.44
N ILE A 77 9.42 16.30 15.30
CA ILE A 77 8.50 17.39 15.60
C ILE A 77 9.23 18.56 16.27
N VAL A 78 10.07 18.30 17.26
CA VAL A 78 10.86 19.35 17.93
C VAL A 78 11.77 20.07 16.96
N LEU A 79 12.45 19.34 16.05
CA LEU A 79 13.27 19.96 15.01
C LEU A 79 12.45 20.80 14.03
N ALA A 80 11.25 20.35 13.67
CA ALA A 80 10.36 21.09 12.80
C ALA A 80 9.90 22.41 13.44
N TYR A 81 9.52 22.38 14.73
CA TYR A 81 9.18 23.61 15.47
C TYR A 81 10.36 24.58 15.62
N LYS A 82 11.58 24.08 15.68
CA LYS A 82 12.80 24.92 15.68
C LYS A 82 13.16 25.48 14.30
N GLY A 83 12.35 25.20 13.26
CA GLY A 83 12.59 25.72 11.92
C GLY A 83 13.68 25.00 11.14
N ALA A 84 14.07 23.79 11.55
CA ALA A 84 15.15 23.03 10.91
C ALA A 84 14.83 22.57 9.47
N GLY A 85 13.62 22.81 8.95
CA GLY A 85 13.23 22.50 7.57
C GLY A 85 13.48 21.04 7.21
N LEU A 86 14.28 20.80 6.14
CA LEU A 86 14.63 19.46 5.66
C LEU A 86 15.31 18.57 6.72
N TRP A 87 16.08 19.20 7.63
CA TRP A 87 16.77 18.47 8.70
C TRP A 87 15.81 17.83 9.72
N ALA A 88 14.59 18.33 9.86
CA ALA A 88 13.58 17.68 10.70
C ALA A 88 13.19 16.29 10.16
N LEU A 89 13.07 16.14 8.84
CA LEU A 89 12.80 14.86 8.20
C LEU A 89 14.01 13.91 8.27
N VAL A 90 15.19 14.42 7.97
CA VAL A 90 16.42 13.63 8.07
C VAL A 90 16.65 13.16 9.52
N GLY A 91 16.46 14.05 10.48
CA GLY A 91 16.55 13.74 11.91
C GLY A 91 15.53 12.69 12.35
N TYR A 92 14.29 12.79 11.87
CA TYR A 92 13.25 11.78 12.12
C TYR A 92 13.66 10.40 11.60
N TYR A 93 13.99 10.28 10.31
CA TYR A 93 14.31 8.99 9.72
C TYR A 93 15.59 8.38 10.28
N PHE A 94 16.63 9.20 10.47
CA PHE A 94 17.89 8.75 11.04
C PHE A 94 17.71 8.25 12.48
N SER A 95 17.04 9.02 13.33
CA SER A 95 16.77 8.63 14.72
C SER A 95 15.87 7.41 14.80
N HIS A 96 14.88 7.27 13.93
CA HIS A 96 14.03 6.08 13.89
C HIS A 96 14.85 4.80 13.65
N ILE A 97 15.73 4.80 12.66
CA ILE A 97 16.57 3.65 12.34
C ILE A 97 17.57 3.39 13.47
N ALA A 98 18.21 4.43 14.00
CA ALA A 98 19.20 4.32 15.08
C ALA A 98 18.56 3.79 16.37
N VAL A 99 17.41 4.34 16.78
CA VAL A 99 16.69 3.90 17.99
C VAL A 99 16.17 2.47 17.82
N THR A 100 15.64 2.11 16.64
CA THR A 100 15.22 0.73 16.36
C THR A 100 16.40 -0.24 16.51
N CYS A 101 17.56 0.12 15.95
CA CYS A 101 18.76 -0.71 16.04
C CYS A 101 19.21 -0.87 17.50
N ILE A 102 19.26 0.23 18.28
CA ILE A 102 19.64 0.21 19.70
C ILE A 102 18.63 -0.61 20.51
N ALA A 103 17.32 -0.38 20.33
CA ALA A 103 16.28 -1.09 21.06
C ALA A 103 16.34 -2.61 20.80
N MET A 104 16.48 -3.02 19.54
CA MET A 104 16.63 -4.44 19.20
C MET A 104 17.91 -5.05 19.76
N PHE A 105 19.04 -4.29 19.73
CA PHE A 105 20.29 -4.75 20.32
C PHE A 105 20.16 -4.92 21.84
N CYS A 106 19.52 -4.00 22.54
CA CYS A 106 19.27 -4.12 23.98
C CYS A 106 18.38 -5.33 24.32
N THR A 107 17.44 -5.67 23.43
CA THR A 107 16.51 -6.78 23.63
C THR A 107 17.13 -8.14 23.36
N ASP A 108 17.97 -8.25 22.34
CA ASP A 108 18.55 -9.55 21.94
C ASP A 108 20.02 -9.71 22.30
N ARG A 109 20.77 -8.62 22.58
CA ARG A 109 22.20 -8.58 22.96
C ARG A 109 23.11 -9.50 22.14
N TRP A 110 22.70 -9.83 20.91
CA TRP A 110 23.48 -10.68 20.04
C TRP A 110 24.60 -9.89 19.36
N ILE A 111 25.82 -10.40 19.47
CA ILE A 111 26.99 -9.85 18.80
C ILE A 111 27.45 -10.85 17.74
N PRO A 112 27.69 -10.42 16.48
CA PRO A 112 28.21 -11.30 15.46
C PRO A 112 29.60 -11.84 15.87
N ARG A 113 29.70 -13.15 16.00
CA ARG A 113 30.98 -13.81 16.12
C ARG A 113 31.59 -13.84 14.72
N GLY A 114 32.81 -13.32 14.57
CA GLY A 114 33.45 -13.08 13.27
C GLY A 114 33.87 -14.33 12.46
N GLU A 115 33.05 -15.37 12.46
CA GLU A 115 33.24 -16.57 11.64
C GLU A 115 32.80 -16.32 10.20
N PHE A 116 33.74 -16.33 9.26
CA PHE A 116 33.46 -16.17 7.84
C PHE A 116 33.61 -17.50 7.11
N SER A 117 32.53 -18.06 6.59
CA SER A 117 32.53 -19.25 5.73
C SER A 117 32.34 -18.84 4.26
N LYS A 118 33.35 -19.10 3.43
CA LYS A 118 33.30 -18.83 1.98
C LYS A 118 32.17 -19.59 1.28
N ASP A 119 31.93 -20.85 1.67
CA ASP A 119 30.90 -21.69 1.06
C ASP A 119 29.48 -21.20 1.40
N SER A 120 29.27 -20.81 2.66
CA SER A 120 28.00 -20.18 3.07
C SER A 120 27.78 -18.85 2.36
N ALA A 121 28.84 -18.03 2.24
CA ALA A 121 28.77 -16.76 1.51
C ALA A 121 28.40 -16.98 0.03
N LYS A 122 29.05 -17.92 -0.67
CA LYS A 122 28.78 -18.22 -2.09
C LYS A 122 27.34 -18.69 -2.31
N ARG A 123 26.82 -19.54 -1.44
CA ARG A 123 25.43 -20.03 -1.50
C ARG A 123 24.42 -18.92 -1.26
N LEU A 124 24.63 -18.10 -0.23
CA LEU A 124 23.76 -16.97 0.11
C LEU A 124 23.81 -15.85 -0.93
N TYR A 125 25.00 -15.60 -1.53
CA TYR A 125 25.13 -14.59 -2.59
C TYR A 125 24.33 -14.96 -3.83
N GLY A 126 24.37 -16.23 -4.27
CA GLY A 126 23.62 -16.68 -5.44
C GLY A 126 22.10 -16.53 -5.30
N PHE A 127 21.57 -16.79 -4.10
CA PHE A 127 20.15 -16.60 -3.79
C PHE A 127 19.81 -15.12 -3.54
N GLY A 128 20.62 -14.44 -2.73
CA GLY A 128 20.40 -13.05 -2.35
C GLY A 128 20.45 -12.07 -3.52
N LEU A 129 21.37 -12.28 -4.50
CA LEU A 129 21.43 -11.43 -5.70
C LEU A 129 20.18 -11.53 -6.56
N LYS A 130 19.55 -12.70 -6.66
CA LYS A 130 18.28 -12.85 -7.40
C LYS A 130 17.15 -12.09 -6.71
N ILE A 131 17.08 -12.17 -5.38
CA ILE A 131 16.07 -11.41 -4.61
C ILE A 131 16.36 -9.92 -4.72
N LEU A 132 17.65 -9.50 -4.59
CA LEU A 132 18.04 -8.10 -4.73
C LEU A 132 17.64 -7.55 -6.10
N ALA A 133 17.96 -8.25 -7.19
CA ALA A 133 17.58 -7.83 -8.54
C ALA A 133 16.06 -7.68 -8.70
N SER A 134 15.29 -8.64 -8.21
CA SER A 134 13.83 -8.58 -8.21
C SER A 134 13.29 -7.39 -7.40
N SER A 135 13.83 -7.17 -6.21
CA SER A 135 13.44 -6.04 -5.35
C SER A 135 13.83 -4.70 -5.97
N MET A 136 15.02 -4.59 -6.59
CA MET A 136 15.43 -3.38 -7.29
C MET A 136 14.48 -3.03 -8.44
N ILE A 137 14.08 -4.00 -9.25
CA ILE A 137 13.12 -3.77 -10.34
C ILE A 137 11.80 -3.24 -9.76
N THR A 138 11.32 -3.84 -8.68
CA THR A 138 10.07 -3.41 -8.02
C THR A 138 10.20 -2.00 -7.43
N THR A 139 11.30 -1.70 -6.75
CA THR A 139 11.55 -0.38 -6.16
C THR A 139 11.69 0.70 -7.23
N ILE A 140 12.51 0.46 -8.26
CA ILE A 140 12.67 1.40 -9.39
C ILE A 140 11.30 1.68 -10.03
N TYR A 141 10.50 0.64 -10.23
CA TYR A 141 9.16 0.81 -10.79
C TYR A 141 8.23 1.65 -9.90
N ASN A 142 8.22 1.42 -8.59
CA ASN A 142 7.37 2.16 -7.67
C ASN A 142 7.80 3.62 -7.54
N ASP A 143 9.10 3.87 -7.55
CA ASP A 143 9.66 5.20 -7.28
C ASP A 143 9.91 6.03 -8.55
N ILE A 144 9.85 5.43 -9.76
CA ILE A 144 10.12 6.14 -11.02
C ILE A 144 9.14 7.30 -11.25
N ARG A 145 7.88 7.14 -10.84
CA ARG A 145 6.85 8.17 -11.00
C ARG A 145 7.09 9.38 -10.10
N PRO A 146 7.31 9.25 -8.78
CA PRO A 146 7.73 10.34 -7.92
C PRO A 146 9.00 11.04 -8.42
N LEU A 147 10.00 10.28 -8.89
CA LEU A 147 11.24 10.85 -9.43
C LEU A 147 10.99 11.71 -10.67
N ILE A 148 10.14 11.27 -11.59
CA ILE A 148 9.78 12.02 -12.79
C ILE A 148 8.99 13.29 -12.42
N ILE A 149 8.01 13.18 -11.51
CA ILE A 149 7.22 14.34 -11.07
C ILE A 149 8.13 15.37 -10.42
N GLY A 150 9.00 14.96 -9.48
CA GLY A 150 9.93 15.87 -8.80
C GLY A 150 10.96 16.51 -9.71
N LYS A 151 11.29 15.90 -10.88
CA LYS A 151 12.23 16.46 -11.86
C LYS A 151 11.57 17.36 -12.88
N LYS A 152 10.44 16.92 -13.45
CA LYS A 152 9.77 17.64 -14.56
C LYS A 152 8.91 18.80 -14.06
N PHE A 153 8.30 18.64 -12.90
CA PHE A 153 7.39 19.61 -12.28
C PHE A 153 8.02 20.22 -11.01
N SER A 154 7.21 20.67 -10.08
CA SER A 154 7.70 21.26 -8.84
C SER A 154 7.75 20.25 -7.68
N THR A 155 8.56 20.55 -6.66
CA THR A 155 8.57 19.78 -5.40
C THR A 155 7.23 19.87 -4.65
N ALA A 156 6.47 20.97 -4.85
CA ALA A 156 5.13 21.12 -4.30
C ALA A 156 4.15 20.15 -4.97
N ASP A 157 4.20 20.03 -6.29
CA ASP A 157 3.36 19.10 -7.07
C ASP A 157 3.65 17.66 -6.69
N LEU A 158 4.93 17.31 -6.52
CA LEU A 158 5.31 16.00 -5.98
C LEU A 158 4.69 15.77 -4.61
N GLY A 159 4.76 16.76 -3.72
CA GLY A 159 4.16 16.68 -2.38
C GLY A 159 2.65 16.46 -2.43
N TYR A 160 1.93 17.16 -3.30
CA TYR A 160 0.47 16.99 -3.47
C TYR A 160 0.12 15.60 -4.02
N TYR A 161 0.86 15.12 -5.03
CA TYR A 161 0.67 13.78 -5.58
C TYR A 161 0.92 12.69 -4.53
N GLU A 162 2.06 12.74 -3.83
CA GLU A 162 2.44 11.77 -2.78
C GLU A 162 1.43 11.73 -1.62
N ARG A 163 0.90 12.89 -1.20
CA ARG A 163 -0.16 12.94 -0.18
C ARG A 163 -1.44 12.29 -0.67
N GLY A 164 -1.85 12.60 -1.90
CA GLY A 164 -3.01 11.95 -2.52
C GLY A 164 -2.85 10.43 -2.59
N GLN A 165 -1.68 9.95 -3.01
CA GLN A 165 -1.36 8.53 -3.10
C GLN A 165 -1.34 7.87 -1.71
N ARG A 166 -0.79 8.54 -0.70
CA ARG A 166 -0.72 7.99 0.65
C ARG A 166 -2.09 7.73 1.25
N PHE A 167 -3.04 8.65 1.06
CA PHE A 167 -4.40 8.46 1.55
C PHE A 167 -5.09 7.28 0.87
N SER A 168 -5.08 7.23 -0.46
CA SER A 168 -5.75 6.17 -1.22
C SER A 168 -5.12 4.80 -0.97
N SER A 169 -3.78 4.69 -0.98
CA SER A 169 -3.08 3.41 -0.88
C SER A 169 -3.10 2.80 0.53
N THR A 170 -3.28 3.58 1.59
CA THR A 170 -3.27 3.04 2.96
C THR A 170 -4.38 2.00 3.17
N VAL A 171 -5.56 2.23 2.62
CA VAL A 171 -6.69 1.28 2.76
C VAL A 171 -6.49 0.06 1.87
N SER A 172 -6.09 0.27 0.60
CA SER A 172 -5.93 -0.80 -0.38
C SER A 172 -4.81 -1.77 -0.01
N ILE A 173 -3.66 -1.29 0.49
CA ILE A 173 -2.53 -2.13 0.91
C ILE A 173 -2.93 -3.06 2.06
N ASN A 174 -3.66 -2.57 3.05
CA ASN A 174 -4.11 -3.39 4.17
C ASN A 174 -5.07 -4.49 3.72
N LEU A 175 -6.00 -4.19 2.80
CA LEU A 175 -6.89 -5.19 2.23
C LEU A 175 -6.12 -6.22 1.40
N ASP A 176 -5.21 -5.78 0.53
CA ASP A 176 -4.38 -6.66 -0.30
C ASP A 176 -3.60 -7.66 0.56
N THR A 177 -2.97 -7.18 1.62
CA THR A 177 -2.24 -8.01 2.59
C THR A 177 -3.16 -9.04 3.25
N ALA A 178 -4.35 -8.63 3.69
CA ALA A 178 -5.32 -9.53 4.31
C ALA A 178 -5.81 -10.60 3.32
N VAL A 179 -6.15 -10.22 2.10
CA VAL A 179 -6.56 -11.16 1.04
C VAL A 179 -5.46 -12.15 0.74
N GLN A 180 -4.23 -11.69 0.53
CA GLN A 180 -3.12 -12.59 0.21
C GLN A 180 -2.80 -13.57 1.34
N SER A 181 -2.79 -13.11 2.59
CA SER A 181 -2.42 -13.94 3.75
C SER A 181 -3.44 -15.05 4.05
N VAL A 182 -4.73 -14.76 3.85
CA VAL A 182 -5.81 -15.73 4.15
C VAL A 182 -6.15 -16.60 2.95
N MET A 183 -6.27 -15.99 1.77
CA MET A 183 -6.79 -16.69 0.59
C MET A 183 -5.76 -17.62 -0.06
N PHE A 184 -4.47 -17.27 -0.02
CA PHE A 184 -3.44 -18.08 -0.64
C PHE A 184 -3.36 -19.51 -0.09
N PRO A 185 -3.22 -19.76 1.23
CA PRO A 185 -3.15 -21.12 1.77
C PRO A 185 -4.44 -21.91 1.52
N VAL A 186 -5.61 -21.26 1.62
CA VAL A 186 -6.91 -21.92 1.43
C VAL A 186 -7.11 -22.34 -0.03
N MET A 187 -6.76 -21.46 -0.99
CA MET A 187 -6.85 -21.78 -2.42
C MET A 187 -5.80 -22.82 -2.85
N ALA A 188 -4.61 -22.80 -2.24
CA ALA A 188 -3.57 -23.79 -2.52
C ALA A 188 -3.97 -25.21 -2.06
N GLN A 189 -4.68 -25.33 -0.96
CA GLN A 189 -5.24 -26.62 -0.49
C GLN A 189 -6.33 -27.15 -1.44
N ALA A 190 -7.08 -26.27 -2.09
CA ALA A 190 -8.19 -26.61 -2.98
C ALA A 190 -7.77 -26.64 -4.48
N GLN A 191 -6.47 -26.60 -4.81
CA GLN A 191 -5.95 -26.38 -6.16
C GLN A 191 -6.45 -27.40 -7.20
N ASP A 192 -6.79 -28.62 -6.78
CA ASP A 192 -7.26 -29.70 -7.66
C ASP A 192 -8.75 -29.54 -8.04
N ASP A 193 -9.53 -28.80 -7.25
CA ASP A 193 -10.93 -28.50 -7.52
C ASP A 193 -11.10 -27.07 -8.08
N LYS A 194 -11.09 -26.96 -9.39
CA LYS A 194 -11.25 -25.68 -10.08
C LYS A 194 -12.59 -24.98 -9.80
N LYS A 195 -13.66 -25.74 -9.50
CA LYS A 195 -14.97 -25.16 -9.16
C LYS A 195 -14.92 -24.50 -7.79
N GLN A 196 -14.28 -25.17 -6.83
CA GLN A 196 -14.09 -24.64 -5.49
C GLN A 196 -13.19 -23.40 -5.49
N VAL A 197 -12.06 -23.45 -6.22
CA VAL A 197 -11.16 -22.28 -6.36
C VAL A 197 -11.89 -21.09 -7.01
N ARG A 198 -12.70 -21.33 -8.06
CA ARG A 198 -13.52 -20.28 -8.68
C ARG A 198 -14.53 -19.67 -7.69
N ALA A 199 -15.21 -20.48 -6.89
CA ALA A 199 -16.16 -20.00 -5.89
C ALA A 199 -15.45 -19.15 -4.79
N MET A 200 -14.27 -19.59 -4.35
CA MET A 200 -13.43 -18.84 -3.40
C MET A 200 -12.96 -17.51 -3.98
N LEU A 201 -12.50 -17.50 -5.24
CA LEU A 201 -12.10 -16.28 -5.95
C LEU A 201 -13.25 -15.28 -6.03
N ARG A 202 -14.42 -15.71 -6.53
CA ARG A 202 -15.62 -14.89 -6.61
C ARG A 202 -15.96 -14.26 -5.25
N ARG A 203 -15.91 -15.06 -4.20
CA ARG A 203 -16.18 -14.61 -2.84
C ARG A 203 -15.16 -13.60 -2.34
N ALA A 204 -13.87 -13.85 -2.55
CA ALA A 204 -12.81 -12.91 -2.17
C ALA A 204 -12.98 -11.56 -2.88
N GLN A 205 -13.26 -11.57 -4.18
CA GLN A 205 -13.48 -10.36 -4.97
C GLN A 205 -14.72 -9.60 -4.55
N THR A 206 -15.86 -10.27 -4.36
CA THR A 206 -17.11 -9.62 -3.95
C THR A 206 -17.03 -9.05 -2.53
N MET A 207 -16.38 -9.74 -1.59
CA MET A 207 -16.13 -9.23 -0.24
C MET A 207 -15.13 -8.07 -0.25
N GLY A 208 -14.05 -8.19 -1.02
CA GLY A 208 -13.08 -7.10 -1.19
C GLY A 208 -13.72 -5.86 -1.79
N ALA A 209 -14.53 -6.02 -2.84
CA ALA A 209 -15.28 -4.91 -3.46
C ALA A 209 -16.30 -4.27 -2.49
N PHE A 210 -16.98 -5.08 -1.68
CA PHE A 210 -17.91 -4.61 -0.66
C PHE A 210 -17.25 -3.67 0.37
N ILE A 211 -15.96 -3.85 0.65
CA ILE A 211 -15.19 -3.01 1.59
C ILE A 211 -14.50 -1.85 0.87
N ILE A 212 -13.80 -2.13 -0.24
CA ILE A 212 -12.96 -1.13 -0.91
C ILE A 212 -13.79 -0.10 -1.65
N PHE A 213 -14.87 -0.48 -2.34
CA PHE A 213 -15.64 0.47 -3.14
C PHE A 213 -16.21 1.60 -2.30
N PRO A 214 -16.94 1.35 -1.18
CA PRO A 214 -17.44 2.43 -0.34
C PRO A 214 -16.28 3.21 0.34
N ALA A 215 -15.19 2.56 0.71
CA ALA A 215 -14.06 3.25 1.30
C ALA A 215 -13.41 4.23 0.32
N MET A 216 -13.19 3.82 -0.94
CA MET A 216 -12.57 4.66 -1.96
C MET A 216 -13.52 5.77 -2.45
N VAL A 217 -14.76 5.44 -2.75
CA VAL A 217 -15.76 6.42 -3.19
C VAL A 217 -16.07 7.40 -2.05
N GLY A 218 -16.20 6.90 -0.83
CA GLY A 218 -16.39 7.73 0.36
C GLY A 218 -15.21 8.68 0.59
N MET A 219 -13.99 8.17 0.55
CA MET A 219 -12.78 8.99 0.70
C MET A 219 -12.68 10.06 -0.40
N ALA A 220 -12.99 9.73 -1.64
CA ALA A 220 -13.02 10.68 -2.75
C ALA A 220 -14.09 11.77 -2.54
N ALA A 221 -15.25 11.42 -1.99
CA ALA A 221 -16.34 12.35 -1.72
C ALA A 221 -16.04 13.30 -0.54
N VAL A 222 -15.35 12.82 0.50
CA VAL A 222 -14.96 13.62 1.67
C VAL A 222 -13.55 14.22 1.56
N ALA A 223 -12.89 14.10 0.41
CA ALA A 223 -11.48 14.49 0.24
C ALA A 223 -11.25 15.97 0.61
N GLU A 224 -12.13 16.87 0.24
CA GLU A 224 -11.98 18.31 0.51
C GLU A 224 -12.03 18.65 2.01
N PRO A 225 -13.11 18.35 2.77
CA PRO A 225 -13.14 18.63 4.20
C PRO A 225 -12.07 17.83 4.97
N MET A 226 -11.74 16.62 4.53
CA MET A 226 -10.68 15.80 5.13
C MET A 226 -9.31 16.46 4.99
N VAL A 227 -8.95 16.91 3.79
CA VAL A 227 -7.65 17.56 3.54
C VAL A 227 -7.56 18.89 4.29
N ARG A 228 -8.62 19.70 4.29
CA ARG A 228 -8.65 20.98 5.00
C ARG A 228 -8.47 20.79 6.51
N LEU A 229 -9.13 19.80 7.08
CA LEU A 229 -9.06 19.51 8.52
C LEU A 229 -7.70 18.90 8.93
N LEU A 230 -7.18 17.92 8.17
CA LEU A 230 -5.99 17.16 8.57
C LEU A 230 -4.68 17.80 8.12
N LEU A 231 -4.68 18.50 6.97
CA LEU A 231 -3.45 19.01 6.35
C LEU A 231 -3.42 20.55 6.20
N THR A 232 -4.52 21.25 6.42
CA THR A 232 -4.70 22.68 6.22
C THR A 232 -4.96 23.08 4.74
N GLU A 233 -5.38 24.33 4.52
CA GLU A 233 -5.71 24.87 3.19
C GLU A 233 -4.54 24.82 2.17
N LYS A 234 -3.31 24.90 2.66
CA LYS A 234 -2.12 24.80 1.82
C LYS A 234 -2.09 23.52 0.97
N TRP A 235 -2.73 22.44 1.45
CA TRP A 235 -2.73 21.13 0.81
C TRP A 235 -3.96 20.88 -0.09
N MET A 236 -4.83 21.87 -0.26
CA MET A 236 -6.04 21.72 -1.10
C MET A 236 -5.75 21.21 -2.51
N PRO A 237 -4.63 21.57 -3.19
CA PRO A 237 -4.33 21.01 -4.50
C PRO A 237 -4.14 19.47 -4.50
N CYS A 238 -3.94 18.81 -3.35
CA CYS A 238 -3.85 17.35 -3.31
C CYS A 238 -5.20 16.64 -3.44
N VAL A 239 -6.33 17.34 -3.25
CA VAL A 239 -7.68 16.77 -3.30
C VAL A 239 -7.97 16.05 -4.62
N ILE A 240 -7.60 16.65 -5.75
CA ILE A 240 -7.79 16.02 -7.06
C ILE A 240 -7.00 14.71 -7.19
N PHE A 241 -5.80 14.63 -6.60
CA PHE A 241 -5.01 13.41 -6.60
C PHE A 241 -5.63 12.34 -5.69
N VAL A 242 -6.17 12.72 -4.52
CA VAL A 242 -6.94 11.79 -3.67
C VAL A 242 -8.08 11.19 -4.47
N GLN A 243 -8.88 12.03 -5.15
CA GLN A 243 -10.06 11.60 -5.91
C GLN A 243 -9.68 10.64 -7.05
N ILE A 244 -8.72 11.00 -7.89
CA ILE A 244 -8.29 10.17 -9.02
C ILE A 244 -7.69 8.85 -8.54
N LEU A 245 -6.82 8.90 -7.53
CA LEU A 245 -6.12 7.72 -7.04
C LEU A 245 -7.03 6.78 -6.24
N CYS A 246 -8.06 7.29 -5.54
CA CYS A 246 -9.09 6.45 -4.95
C CYS A 246 -9.82 5.60 -6.01
N ILE A 247 -10.17 6.21 -7.16
CA ILE A 247 -10.80 5.47 -8.27
C ILE A 247 -9.83 4.42 -8.85
N ALA A 248 -8.52 4.75 -8.89
CA ALA A 248 -7.49 3.80 -9.33
C ALA A 248 -7.38 2.59 -8.39
N GLU A 249 -7.50 2.80 -7.07
CA GLU A 249 -7.37 1.73 -6.07
C GLU A 249 -8.60 0.80 -6.01
N MET A 250 -9.75 1.19 -6.57
CA MET A 250 -10.95 0.34 -6.59
C MET A 250 -10.72 -1.01 -7.29
N GLN A 251 -9.73 -1.14 -8.17
CA GLN A 251 -9.42 -2.39 -8.86
C GLN A 251 -8.66 -3.42 -7.99
N VAL A 252 -8.14 -3.03 -6.83
CA VAL A 252 -7.29 -3.89 -5.98
C VAL A 252 -7.94 -5.24 -5.65
N PRO A 253 -9.23 -5.35 -5.30
CA PRO A 253 -9.87 -6.64 -5.05
C PRO A 253 -9.79 -7.61 -6.23
N LEU A 254 -9.84 -7.10 -7.47
CA LEU A 254 -9.71 -7.92 -8.67
C LEU A 254 -8.29 -8.42 -8.85
N THR A 255 -7.34 -7.48 -8.88
CA THR A 255 -5.92 -7.77 -9.17
C THR A 255 -5.32 -8.70 -8.13
N SER A 256 -5.52 -8.38 -6.83
CA SER A 256 -4.98 -9.17 -5.72
C SER A 256 -5.49 -10.61 -5.76
N ALA A 257 -6.80 -10.81 -5.82
CA ALA A 257 -7.39 -12.14 -5.81
C ALA A 257 -7.01 -12.95 -7.07
N ASN A 258 -6.95 -12.31 -8.25
CA ASN A 258 -6.52 -12.97 -9.49
C ASN A 258 -5.07 -13.47 -9.40
N LEU A 259 -4.16 -12.66 -8.84
CA LEU A 259 -2.76 -13.06 -8.63
C LEU A 259 -2.63 -14.21 -7.63
N VAL A 260 -3.43 -14.19 -6.56
CA VAL A 260 -3.47 -15.28 -5.57
C VAL A 260 -3.87 -16.60 -6.20
N VAL A 261 -4.88 -16.62 -7.07
CA VAL A 261 -5.30 -17.82 -7.81
C VAL A 261 -4.17 -18.38 -8.65
N VAL A 262 -3.51 -17.56 -9.47
CA VAL A 262 -2.43 -18.01 -10.34
C VAL A 262 -1.26 -18.57 -9.53
N LYS A 263 -0.95 -17.95 -8.38
CA LYS A 263 0.05 -18.46 -7.41
C LYS A 263 -0.38 -19.81 -6.81
N ALA A 264 -1.61 -19.91 -6.34
CA ALA A 264 -2.14 -21.11 -5.68
C ALA A 264 -2.22 -22.33 -6.62
N LEU A 265 -2.49 -22.09 -7.90
CA LEU A 265 -2.47 -23.14 -8.94
C LEU A 265 -1.04 -23.50 -9.41
N GLY A 266 0.01 -22.96 -8.78
CA GLY A 266 1.42 -23.28 -9.09
C GLY A 266 1.91 -22.76 -10.45
N ARG A 267 1.18 -21.86 -11.12
CA ARG A 267 1.49 -21.38 -12.49
C ARG A 267 2.44 -20.19 -12.46
N SER A 268 3.64 -20.41 -11.93
CA SER A 268 4.71 -19.38 -11.86
C SER A 268 5.15 -18.90 -13.26
N ASP A 269 5.04 -19.72 -14.28
CA ASP A 269 5.26 -19.39 -15.69
C ASP A 269 4.36 -18.25 -16.17
N ILE A 270 3.09 -18.30 -15.79
CA ILE A 270 2.09 -17.28 -16.13
C ILE A 270 2.35 -16.01 -15.32
N LEU A 271 2.64 -16.14 -14.01
CA LEU A 271 2.91 -15.00 -13.17
C LEU A 271 4.07 -14.16 -13.70
N MET A 272 5.18 -14.79 -14.07
CA MET A 272 6.35 -14.07 -14.57
C MET A 272 6.05 -13.34 -15.88
N LYS A 273 5.36 -14.00 -16.82
CA LYS A 273 4.95 -13.38 -18.10
C LYS A 273 4.01 -12.20 -17.88
N GLN A 274 3.03 -12.35 -16.98
CA GLN A 274 2.12 -11.27 -16.61
C GLN A 274 2.86 -10.10 -15.97
N GLU A 275 3.75 -10.36 -15.01
CA GLU A 275 4.48 -9.30 -14.32
C GLU A 275 5.29 -8.46 -15.30
N VAL A 276 6.01 -9.08 -16.24
CA VAL A 276 6.75 -8.37 -17.27
C VAL A 276 5.81 -7.55 -18.16
N LEU A 277 4.72 -8.15 -18.66
CA LEU A 277 3.76 -7.45 -19.52
C LEU A 277 3.15 -6.24 -18.83
N ARG A 278 2.70 -6.41 -17.59
CA ARG A 278 2.12 -5.35 -16.76
C ARG A 278 3.09 -4.18 -16.59
N ARG A 279 4.34 -4.46 -16.17
CA ARG A 279 5.37 -3.43 -15.95
C ARG A 279 5.70 -2.68 -17.22
N VAL A 280 5.86 -3.38 -18.33
CA VAL A 280 6.14 -2.76 -19.63
C VAL A 280 5.00 -1.82 -20.05
N LEU A 281 3.75 -2.29 -20.00
CA LEU A 281 2.59 -1.47 -20.37
C LEU A 281 2.43 -0.25 -19.44
N MET A 282 2.62 -0.42 -18.14
CA MET A 282 2.55 0.69 -17.19
C MET A 282 3.65 1.74 -17.42
N ILE A 283 4.86 1.30 -17.78
CA ILE A 283 5.95 2.22 -18.15
C ILE A 283 5.60 2.95 -19.45
N ILE A 284 5.06 2.27 -20.45
CA ILE A 284 4.63 2.91 -21.70
C ILE A 284 3.58 3.99 -21.43
N VAL A 285 2.54 3.68 -20.63
CA VAL A 285 1.51 4.66 -20.27
C VAL A 285 2.12 5.84 -19.51
N LEU A 286 3.04 5.58 -18.57
CA LEU A 286 3.76 6.64 -17.86
C LEU A 286 4.55 7.54 -18.81
N LEU A 287 5.30 6.97 -19.74
CA LEU A 287 6.07 7.74 -20.72
C LEU A 287 5.15 8.57 -21.62
N ILE A 288 4.06 7.98 -22.12
CA ILE A 288 3.08 8.71 -22.91
C ILE A 288 2.52 9.89 -22.11
N THR A 289 2.09 9.68 -20.87
CA THR A 289 1.52 10.77 -20.06
C THR A 289 2.54 11.85 -19.71
N VAL A 290 3.80 11.47 -19.49
CA VAL A 290 4.88 12.42 -19.18
C VAL A 290 5.28 13.26 -20.40
N PHE A 291 5.35 12.65 -21.59
CA PHE A 291 5.83 13.36 -22.80
C PHE A 291 4.71 14.03 -23.60
N ALA A 292 3.49 13.46 -23.60
CA ALA A 292 2.37 14.03 -24.33
C ALA A 292 1.62 15.13 -23.56
N PHE A 293 1.70 15.11 -22.23
CA PHE A 293 0.95 16.05 -21.39
C PHE A 293 1.90 16.74 -20.39
N ASP A 294 1.74 18.04 -20.23
CA ASP A 294 2.53 18.83 -19.28
C ASP A 294 1.73 19.10 -18.00
N SER A 295 1.25 18.00 -17.36
CA SER A 295 0.40 18.07 -16.18
C SER A 295 0.58 16.84 -15.27
N VAL A 296 0.75 17.08 -13.96
CA VAL A 296 0.81 16.00 -12.96
C VAL A 296 -0.54 15.28 -12.84
N VAL A 297 -1.64 15.99 -13.11
CA VAL A 297 -2.97 15.37 -13.14
C VAL A 297 -3.08 14.34 -14.25
N ALA A 298 -2.46 14.61 -15.42
CA ALA A 298 -2.42 13.62 -16.51
C ALA A 298 -1.62 12.37 -16.11
N ILE A 299 -0.55 12.50 -15.33
CA ILE A 299 0.21 11.36 -14.79
C ILE A 299 -0.68 10.54 -13.81
N ALA A 300 -1.47 11.21 -12.97
CA ALA A 300 -2.42 10.54 -12.09
C ALA A 300 -3.53 9.81 -12.88
N CYS A 301 -4.06 10.41 -13.92
CA CYS A 301 -5.01 9.77 -14.84
C CYS A 301 -4.38 8.58 -15.59
N GLY A 302 -3.11 8.71 -16.00
CA GLY A 302 -2.35 7.60 -16.58
C GLY A 302 -2.17 6.44 -15.61
N PHE A 303 -1.96 6.73 -14.33
CA PHE A 303 -1.95 5.68 -13.29
C PHE A 303 -3.33 5.01 -13.14
N LEU A 304 -4.39 5.79 -13.08
CA LEU A 304 -5.77 5.27 -13.06
C LEU A 304 -6.03 4.32 -14.25
N PHE A 305 -5.67 4.76 -15.47
CA PHE A 305 -5.81 3.91 -16.67
C PHE A 305 -4.98 2.63 -16.55
N SER A 306 -3.70 2.75 -16.12
CA SER A 306 -2.82 1.61 -15.93
C SER A 306 -3.34 0.62 -14.90
N ALA A 307 -3.94 1.10 -13.80
CA ALA A 307 -4.49 0.27 -12.73
C ALA A 307 -5.67 -0.59 -13.23
N TRP A 308 -6.57 -0.02 -14.02
CA TRP A 308 -7.67 -0.79 -14.61
C TRP A 308 -7.24 -1.71 -15.74
N LEU A 309 -6.23 -1.31 -16.52
CA LEU A 309 -5.58 -2.18 -17.49
C LEU A 309 -4.94 -3.38 -16.81
N ASP A 310 -4.33 -3.18 -15.65
CA ASP A 310 -3.76 -4.22 -14.81
C ASP A 310 -4.81 -5.24 -14.35
N ALA A 311 -5.96 -4.78 -13.88
CA ALA A 311 -7.08 -5.66 -13.52
C ALA A 311 -7.56 -6.49 -14.72
N PHE A 312 -7.62 -5.89 -15.90
CA PHE A 312 -7.95 -6.61 -17.12
C PHE A 312 -6.92 -7.69 -17.47
N ILE A 313 -5.63 -7.34 -17.47
CA ILE A 313 -4.53 -8.26 -17.80
C ILE A 313 -4.49 -9.44 -16.81
N THR A 314 -4.65 -9.18 -15.51
CA THR A 314 -4.63 -10.23 -14.48
C THR A 314 -5.82 -11.17 -14.57
N SER A 315 -6.94 -10.75 -15.16
CA SER A 315 -8.11 -11.58 -15.37
C SER A 315 -7.98 -12.55 -16.55
N ILE A 316 -7.08 -12.28 -17.51
CA ILE A 316 -6.92 -13.11 -18.73
C ILE A 316 -6.56 -14.58 -18.41
N PRO A 317 -5.51 -14.88 -17.62
CA PRO A 317 -5.22 -16.27 -17.29
C PRO A 317 -6.25 -16.90 -16.38
N VAL A 318 -6.90 -16.14 -15.51
CA VAL A 318 -7.99 -16.65 -14.67
C VAL A 318 -9.16 -17.12 -15.55
N LYS A 319 -9.49 -16.38 -16.61
CA LYS A 319 -10.46 -16.82 -17.62
C LYS A 319 -10.06 -18.15 -18.28
N LYS A 320 -8.77 -18.30 -18.63
CA LYS A 320 -8.26 -19.54 -19.24
C LYS A 320 -8.24 -20.73 -18.27
N LEU A 321 -7.93 -20.50 -16.99
CA LEU A 321 -7.76 -21.54 -15.99
C LEU A 321 -9.09 -21.96 -15.35
N LEU A 322 -9.99 -21.01 -15.08
CA LEU A 322 -11.22 -21.21 -14.30
C LEU A 322 -12.50 -20.85 -15.06
N GLY A 323 -12.42 -20.35 -16.30
CA GLY A 323 -13.58 -19.88 -17.06
C GLY A 323 -14.27 -18.64 -16.43
N TYR A 324 -13.51 -17.81 -15.69
CA TYR A 324 -14.04 -16.65 -14.96
C TYR A 324 -13.27 -15.40 -15.36
N GLY A 325 -13.78 -14.68 -16.35
CA GLY A 325 -13.12 -13.55 -16.99
C GLY A 325 -13.48 -12.20 -16.34
N PHE A 326 -12.85 -11.12 -16.85
CA PHE A 326 -13.07 -9.76 -16.36
C PHE A 326 -14.54 -9.33 -16.36
N ALA A 327 -15.28 -9.67 -17.44
CA ALA A 327 -16.71 -9.32 -17.52
C ALA A 327 -17.56 -10.03 -16.46
N ASP A 328 -17.24 -11.31 -16.16
CA ASP A 328 -17.91 -12.08 -15.11
C ASP A 328 -17.61 -11.46 -13.74
N GLN A 329 -16.34 -11.12 -13.49
CA GLN A 329 -15.88 -10.48 -12.26
C GLN A 329 -16.57 -9.12 -12.06
N ALA A 330 -16.62 -8.28 -13.11
CA ALA A 330 -17.29 -6.99 -13.07
C ALA A 330 -18.79 -7.15 -12.80
N LYS A 331 -19.43 -8.17 -13.43
CA LYS A 331 -20.85 -8.48 -13.21
C LYS A 331 -21.16 -8.90 -11.78
N ASP A 332 -20.26 -9.58 -11.11
CA ASP A 332 -20.47 -10.00 -9.70
C ASP A 332 -20.31 -8.82 -8.72
N MET A 333 -19.53 -7.79 -9.09
CA MET A 333 -19.22 -6.65 -8.22
C MET A 333 -20.07 -5.39 -8.50
N TRP A 334 -20.82 -5.34 -9.60
CA TRP A 334 -21.51 -4.12 -10.03
C TRP A 334 -22.52 -3.58 -9.01
N ARG A 335 -23.17 -4.48 -8.24
CA ARG A 335 -24.11 -4.09 -7.18
C ARG A 335 -23.41 -3.32 -6.06
N SER A 336 -22.24 -3.78 -5.65
CA SER A 336 -21.41 -3.08 -4.66
C SER A 336 -20.90 -1.74 -5.21
N ALA A 337 -20.54 -1.68 -6.49
CA ALA A 337 -20.13 -0.45 -7.16
C ALA A 337 -21.28 0.56 -7.22
N LEU A 338 -22.46 0.12 -7.62
CA LEU A 338 -23.64 0.99 -7.67
C LEU A 338 -24.05 1.51 -6.28
N ALA A 339 -24.03 0.63 -5.26
CA ALA A 339 -24.30 1.04 -3.88
C ALA A 339 -23.28 2.09 -3.39
N ALA A 340 -21.99 1.90 -3.71
CA ALA A 340 -20.94 2.85 -3.37
C ALA A 340 -21.12 4.20 -4.10
N LEU A 341 -21.53 4.18 -5.38
CA LEU A 341 -21.80 5.40 -6.13
C LEU A 341 -23.01 6.18 -5.57
N ILE A 342 -24.09 5.49 -5.20
CA ILE A 342 -25.26 6.10 -4.54
C ILE A 342 -24.83 6.75 -3.23
N MET A 343 -24.05 6.05 -2.43
CA MET A 343 -23.46 6.57 -1.19
C MET A 343 -22.59 7.80 -1.47
N GLY A 344 -21.69 7.72 -2.45
CA GLY A 344 -20.80 8.82 -2.83
C GLY A 344 -21.57 10.06 -3.27
N ALA A 345 -22.62 9.90 -4.06
CA ALA A 345 -23.49 11.00 -4.47
C ALA A 345 -24.21 11.66 -3.28
N ALA A 346 -24.73 10.85 -2.34
CA ALA A 346 -25.35 11.36 -1.12
C ALA A 346 -24.35 12.12 -0.23
N VAL A 347 -23.14 11.58 -0.06
CA VAL A 347 -22.06 12.21 0.71
C VAL A 347 -21.57 13.49 0.03
N ALA A 348 -21.42 13.47 -1.30
CA ALA A 348 -21.01 14.66 -2.06
C ALA A 348 -22.05 15.79 -1.98
N ALA A 349 -23.34 15.46 -1.97
CA ALA A 349 -24.42 16.46 -1.78
C ALA A 349 -24.31 17.19 -0.44
N LEU A 350 -23.79 16.54 0.61
CA LEU A 350 -23.55 17.18 1.90
C LEU A 350 -22.43 18.23 1.87
N ASN A 351 -21.58 18.24 0.83
CA ASN A 351 -20.57 19.30 0.67
C ASN A 351 -21.21 20.69 0.43
N LEU A 352 -22.45 20.72 -0.07
CA LEU A 352 -23.22 21.94 -0.29
C LEU A 352 -23.69 22.60 1.02
N LEU A 353 -23.65 21.86 2.14
CA LEU A 353 -24.05 22.38 3.44
C LEU A 353 -22.94 23.25 4.02
N ASN A 354 -23.33 24.43 4.48
CA ASN A 354 -22.40 25.41 5.07
C ASN A 354 -22.21 25.14 6.58
N ILE A 355 -21.54 24.05 6.91
CA ILE A 355 -21.30 23.56 8.29
C ILE A 355 -19.77 23.47 8.51
N PRO A 356 -19.26 23.63 9.75
CA PRO A 356 -17.85 23.46 10.05
C PRO A 356 -17.31 22.11 9.58
N ASP A 357 -16.09 22.09 9.01
CA ASP A 357 -15.51 20.91 8.34
C ASP A 357 -15.45 19.66 9.24
N ALA A 358 -15.20 19.83 10.54
CA ALA A 358 -15.17 18.72 11.49
C ALA A 358 -16.56 18.06 11.64
N ALA A 359 -17.62 18.87 11.83
CA ALA A 359 -18.97 18.36 11.91
C ALA A 359 -19.44 17.78 10.58
N LYS A 360 -19.09 18.44 9.46
CA LYS A 360 -19.36 17.97 8.10
C LYS A 360 -18.77 16.57 7.87
N LEU A 361 -17.51 16.35 8.22
CA LEU A 361 -16.84 15.06 8.05
C LEU A 361 -17.54 13.95 8.84
N VAL A 362 -17.89 14.20 10.10
CA VAL A 362 -18.61 13.22 10.94
C VAL A 362 -19.98 12.88 10.34
N ILE A 363 -20.75 13.90 9.95
CA ILE A 363 -22.08 13.71 9.31
C ILE A 363 -21.92 12.92 8.01
N GLN A 364 -20.94 13.24 7.18
CA GLN A 364 -20.66 12.55 5.93
C GLN A 364 -20.32 11.07 6.14
N ILE A 365 -19.49 10.75 7.13
CA ILE A 365 -19.13 9.36 7.44
C ILE A 365 -20.36 8.57 7.92
N VAL A 366 -21.14 9.13 8.85
CA VAL A 366 -22.33 8.47 9.40
C VAL A 366 -23.40 8.29 8.32
N THR A 367 -23.70 9.35 7.57
CA THR A 367 -24.65 9.29 6.46
C THR A 367 -24.18 8.33 5.36
N GLY A 368 -22.88 8.36 5.03
CA GLY A 368 -22.29 7.46 4.06
C GLY A 368 -22.47 5.98 4.48
N ALA A 369 -22.16 5.63 5.72
CA ALA A 369 -22.35 4.28 6.23
C ALA A 369 -23.83 3.85 6.20
N ALA A 370 -24.75 4.73 6.60
CA ALA A 370 -26.19 4.45 6.60
C ALA A 370 -26.73 4.27 5.17
N VAL A 371 -26.39 5.17 4.25
CA VAL A 371 -26.81 5.09 2.84
C VAL A 371 -26.24 3.87 2.16
N TYR A 372 -24.96 3.55 2.40
CA TYR A 372 -24.34 2.34 1.83
C TYR A 372 -25.03 1.06 2.32
N ALA A 373 -25.27 0.95 3.63
CA ALA A 373 -25.97 -0.20 4.21
C ALA A 373 -27.40 -0.34 3.62
N ALA A 374 -28.13 0.76 3.53
CA ALA A 374 -29.48 0.79 2.92
C ALA A 374 -29.44 0.42 1.43
N ALA A 375 -28.53 0.99 0.65
CA ALA A 375 -28.37 0.67 -0.76
C ALA A 375 -27.99 -0.81 -0.98
N CYS A 376 -27.07 -1.37 -0.16
CA CYS A 376 -26.73 -2.78 -0.21
C CYS A 376 -27.89 -3.70 0.14
N ALA A 377 -28.76 -3.30 1.08
CA ALA A 377 -29.98 -4.06 1.43
C ALA A 377 -30.99 -4.04 0.27
N VAL A 378 -31.23 -2.89 -0.36
CA VAL A 378 -32.13 -2.73 -1.49
C VAL A 378 -31.64 -3.50 -2.71
N LEU A 379 -30.34 -3.39 -3.03
CA LEU A 379 -29.71 -4.06 -4.17
C LEU A 379 -29.42 -5.54 -3.91
N LYS A 380 -29.73 -6.05 -2.72
CA LYS A 380 -29.49 -7.43 -2.30
C LYS A 380 -28.06 -7.87 -2.57
N VAL A 381 -27.08 -7.07 -2.08
CA VAL A 381 -25.65 -7.39 -2.22
C VAL A 381 -25.33 -8.66 -1.45
N GLU A 382 -24.81 -9.69 -2.13
CA GLU A 382 -24.55 -11.01 -1.55
C GLU A 382 -23.64 -10.95 -0.32
N SER A 383 -22.64 -10.05 -0.33
CA SER A 383 -21.69 -9.88 0.78
C SER A 383 -22.38 -9.41 2.07
N LEU A 384 -23.34 -8.48 1.99
CA LEU A 384 -24.11 -8.03 3.15
C LEU A 384 -24.94 -9.16 3.72
N MET A 385 -25.66 -9.88 2.84
CA MET A 385 -26.50 -11.02 3.25
C MET A 385 -25.69 -12.12 3.95
N TYR A 386 -24.49 -12.39 3.43
CA TYR A 386 -23.58 -13.34 4.04
C TYR A 386 -23.14 -12.92 5.45
N ILE A 387 -22.73 -11.65 5.63
CA ILE A 387 -22.32 -11.12 6.94
C ILE A 387 -23.49 -11.18 7.92
N LEU A 388 -24.69 -10.78 7.52
CA LEU A 388 -25.87 -10.85 8.38
C LEU A 388 -26.22 -12.27 8.81
N ASN A 389 -26.13 -13.23 7.89
CA ASN A 389 -26.37 -14.64 8.21
C ASN A 389 -25.32 -15.21 9.17
N MET A 390 -24.06 -14.83 9.00
CA MET A 390 -22.98 -15.24 9.91
C MET A 390 -23.17 -14.68 11.32
N LEU A 391 -23.54 -13.41 11.45
CA LEU A 391 -23.85 -12.78 12.73
C LEU A 391 -25.07 -13.40 13.42
N ARG A 392 -26.13 -13.72 12.63
CA ARG A 392 -27.30 -14.41 13.19
C ARG A 392 -26.95 -15.80 13.73
N LYS A 393 -26.14 -16.56 12.99
CA LYS A 393 -25.71 -17.91 13.41
C LYS A 393 -24.85 -17.87 14.68
N HIS A 394 -23.97 -16.87 14.81
CA HIS A 394 -23.13 -16.69 16.00
C HIS A 394 -23.99 -16.35 17.24
N ARG A 395 -24.96 -15.47 17.06
CA ARG A 395 -25.89 -15.06 18.12
C ARG A 395 -26.86 -16.17 18.56
N SER A 396 -27.18 -17.11 17.66
CA SER A 396 -27.98 -18.30 18.00
C SER A 396 -27.13 -19.31 18.79
N ALA A 397 -25.86 -19.50 18.41
CA ALA A 397 -24.94 -20.39 19.13
C ALA A 397 -24.57 -19.87 20.54
N GLU A 398 -24.43 -18.52 20.72
CA GLU A 398 -24.26 -17.95 22.06
C GLU A 398 -25.51 -18.19 22.96
N LYS A 399 -26.70 -18.01 22.39
CA LYS A 399 -27.96 -18.26 23.17
C LYS A 399 -28.17 -19.73 23.52
N GLU A 400 -27.76 -20.68 22.68
CA GLU A 400 -27.78 -22.10 22.99
C GLU A 400 -26.73 -22.45 24.04
N GLY A 401 -25.52 -21.87 24.01
CA GLY A 401 -24.48 -22.06 25.01
C GLY A 401 -24.83 -21.51 26.42
N ASP A 402 -25.56 -20.37 26.47
CA ASP A 402 -26.04 -19.80 27.74
C ASP A 402 -27.24 -20.60 28.30
N ALA A 403 -28.07 -21.20 27.45
CA ALA A 403 -29.20 -22.06 27.88
C ALA A 403 -28.76 -23.46 28.40
N ASP A 404 -27.60 -23.95 27.93
CA ASP A 404 -27.03 -25.22 28.45
C ASP A 404 -26.16 -25.00 29.71
N ALA A 405 -25.93 -23.75 30.13
CA ALA A 405 -25.15 -23.38 31.31
C ALA A 405 -26.03 -23.00 32.55
N GLU A 406 -27.35 -22.85 32.37
CA GLU A 406 -28.37 -22.72 33.43
C GLU A 406 -29.04 -24.11 33.70
#